data_605ec983d495fc651bb19aaed797087d
#
_entry.id   605ec983d495fc651bb19aaed797087d
#
_cell.length_a   1.000
_cell.length_b   1.000
_cell.length_c   1.000
_cell.angle_alpha   90.00
_cell.angle_beta   90.00
_cell.angle_gamma   90.00
#
_symmetry.space_group_name_H-M   'P 1'
#
loop_
_entity.id
_entity.type
_entity.pdbx_description
1 polymer ?
#
loop_
_entity_poly.entity_id
_entity_poly.type
_entity_poly.pdbx_seq_one_letter_code
_entity_poly.pdbx_strand_id
1 'polypeptide(L)'
;MSPVFDCSDEAQLLSGMRHARQAIGRGDLVVLPTDTVYGVAADAFSPRAVEKLLEAKGRGRQQPPPVLVAGTSTLAALVQEIPEAVERLVAEFWPGGLTIVLPAQPSLSWDLGDTRGTVAVRMPAQRIALELLEETGPLAVSSANLTGQPSAVTIDNALDMLGDSVSVYLDGGYSITGVASTIIDATSLVTRRGEKDAEPRVRVLREGVILRPALREILGDLLEDDPVDDREAGEPAGDDANAPESA
;
A
#
# COMPACT_ATOMS: atom_id res chain seq x y z
N MET A 1 3.71 11.37 -25.59
CA MET A 1 2.49 10.79 -24.97
C MET A 1 2.75 9.30 -24.80
N SER A 2 2.68 8.81 -23.60
CA SER A 2 2.97 7.43 -23.24
C SER A 2 1.87 6.48 -23.73
N PRO A 3 2.20 5.26 -24.19
CA PRO A 3 1.22 4.33 -24.71
C PRO A 3 0.29 3.82 -23.61
N VAL A 4 -1.00 3.72 -23.95
CA VAL A 4 -2.05 3.08 -23.16
C VAL A 4 -2.44 1.78 -23.85
N PHE A 5 -2.52 0.68 -23.09
CA PHE A 5 -2.90 -0.64 -23.61
C PHE A 5 -4.20 -1.09 -22.95
N ASP A 6 -5.24 -1.32 -23.74
CA ASP A 6 -6.53 -1.88 -23.27
C ASP A 6 -6.33 -3.37 -22.94
N CYS A 7 -6.35 -3.70 -21.66
CA CYS A 7 -6.15 -5.06 -21.16
C CYS A 7 -7.39 -5.95 -21.31
N SER A 8 -8.51 -5.44 -21.81
CA SER A 8 -9.66 -6.25 -22.21
C SER A 8 -9.49 -6.88 -23.60
N ASP A 9 -8.62 -6.30 -24.44
CA ASP A 9 -8.18 -6.86 -25.71
C ASP A 9 -6.93 -7.72 -25.51
N GLU A 10 -6.99 -9.01 -25.87
CA GLU A 10 -5.90 -9.96 -25.63
C GLU A 10 -4.59 -9.58 -26.33
N ALA A 11 -4.65 -9.06 -27.55
CA ALA A 11 -3.47 -8.65 -28.31
C ALA A 11 -2.81 -7.41 -27.68
N GLN A 12 -3.61 -6.45 -27.23
CA GLN A 12 -3.12 -5.28 -26.52
C GLN A 12 -2.58 -5.64 -25.13
N LEU A 13 -3.24 -6.55 -24.39
CA LEU A 13 -2.74 -7.05 -23.11
C LEU A 13 -1.35 -7.67 -23.26
N LEU A 14 -1.15 -8.60 -24.21
CA LEU A 14 0.14 -9.24 -24.47
C LEU A 14 1.22 -8.21 -24.86
N SER A 15 0.84 -7.23 -25.69
CA SER A 15 1.76 -6.13 -26.08
C SER A 15 2.09 -5.24 -24.89
N GLY A 16 1.06 -4.83 -24.10
CA GLY A 16 1.21 -4.00 -22.92
C GLY A 16 2.08 -4.64 -21.85
N MET A 17 1.87 -5.91 -21.53
CA MET A 17 2.68 -6.66 -20.58
C MET A 17 4.17 -6.70 -21.00
N ARG A 18 4.45 -6.94 -22.29
CA ARG A 18 5.82 -6.90 -22.82
C ARG A 18 6.47 -5.51 -22.67
N HIS A 19 5.72 -4.44 -23.00
CA HIS A 19 6.21 -3.07 -22.85
C HIS A 19 6.40 -2.69 -21.37
N ALA A 20 5.49 -3.09 -20.50
CA ALA A 20 5.57 -2.86 -19.05
C ALA A 20 6.82 -3.53 -18.46
N ARG A 21 7.05 -4.81 -18.77
CA ARG A 21 8.26 -5.52 -18.35
C ARG A 21 9.54 -4.85 -18.83
N GLN A 22 9.58 -4.42 -20.11
CA GLN A 22 10.72 -3.71 -20.66
C GLN A 22 10.94 -2.35 -19.99
N ALA A 23 9.87 -1.61 -19.70
CA ALA A 23 9.94 -0.33 -19.00
C ALA A 23 10.51 -0.51 -17.57
N ILE A 24 9.97 -1.46 -16.79
CA ILE A 24 10.50 -1.81 -15.47
C ILE A 24 11.98 -2.18 -15.54
N GLY A 25 12.38 -3.05 -16.49
CA GLY A 25 13.78 -3.45 -16.67
C GLY A 25 14.74 -2.31 -17.05
N ARG A 26 14.25 -1.20 -17.59
CA ARG A 26 15.02 0.03 -17.83
C ARG A 26 15.00 1.01 -16.67
N GLY A 27 14.27 0.71 -15.59
CA GLY A 27 14.06 1.60 -14.44
C GLY A 27 13.08 2.74 -14.76
N ASP A 28 12.11 2.51 -15.64
CA ASP A 28 11.02 3.42 -15.96
C ASP A 28 9.76 3.03 -15.17
N LEU A 29 8.77 3.95 -15.13
CA LEU A 29 7.54 3.76 -14.39
C LEU A 29 6.44 3.14 -15.27
N VAL A 30 5.59 2.34 -14.65
CA VAL A 30 4.42 1.72 -15.26
C VAL A 30 3.19 1.97 -14.38
N VAL A 31 2.06 2.34 -14.99
CA VAL A 31 0.77 2.32 -14.31
C VAL A 31 0.06 1.01 -14.63
N LEU A 32 -0.47 0.37 -13.57
CA LEU A 32 -1.16 -0.93 -13.65
C LEU A 32 -2.43 -0.94 -12.79
N PRO A 33 -3.45 -1.72 -13.18
CA PRO A 33 -4.63 -1.93 -12.37
C PRO A 33 -4.31 -2.80 -11.16
N THR A 34 -4.98 -2.54 -10.03
CA THR A 34 -5.00 -3.42 -8.86
C THR A 34 -6.43 -3.68 -8.40
N ASP A 35 -6.60 -4.60 -7.46
CA ASP A 35 -7.89 -4.88 -6.81
C ASP A 35 -8.42 -3.73 -5.94
N THR A 36 -7.62 -2.70 -5.69
CA THR A 36 -7.99 -1.52 -4.88
C THR A 36 -8.13 -0.26 -5.71
N VAL A 37 -7.02 0.32 -6.15
CA VAL A 37 -6.92 1.52 -7.00
C VAL A 37 -5.79 1.32 -8.00
N TYR A 38 -5.72 2.11 -9.07
CA TYR A 38 -4.55 2.05 -9.96
C TYR A 38 -3.26 2.35 -9.20
N GLY A 39 -2.21 1.62 -9.53
CA GLY A 39 -0.86 1.78 -8.96
C GLY A 39 0.14 2.29 -9.99
N VAL A 40 1.04 3.17 -9.57
CA VAL A 40 2.28 3.48 -10.30
C VAL A 40 3.41 2.67 -9.69
N ALA A 41 4.14 1.94 -10.54
CA ALA A 41 5.12 0.92 -10.17
C ALA A 41 6.51 1.25 -10.69
N ALA A 42 7.50 0.88 -9.88
CA ALA A 42 8.92 0.92 -10.18
C ALA A 42 9.60 -0.38 -9.71
N ASP A 43 10.72 -0.77 -10.29
CA ASP A 43 11.56 -1.85 -9.75
C ASP A 43 12.00 -1.50 -8.32
N ALA A 44 11.62 -2.34 -7.33
CA ALA A 44 11.93 -2.12 -5.91
C ALA A 44 13.43 -2.18 -5.61
N PHE A 45 14.22 -2.86 -6.44
CA PHE A 45 15.67 -3.01 -6.30
C PHE A 45 16.48 -1.97 -7.09
N SER A 46 15.81 -1.04 -7.79
CA SER A 46 16.43 0.06 -8.49
C SER A 46 16.21 1.39 -7.73
N PRO A 47 17.17 1.89 -6.94
CA PRO A 47 17.03 3.16 -6.21
C PRO A 47 16.61 4.32 -7.11
N ARG A 48 17.16 4.37 -8.35
CA ARG A 48 16.82 5.38 -9.35
C ARG A 48 15.35 5.28 -9.81
N ALA A 49 14.82 4.07 -9.95
CA ALA A 49 13.42 3.87 -10.34
C ALA A 49 12.47 4.28 -9.22
N VAL A 50 12.82 3.96 -7.97
CA VAL A 50 12.08 4.40 -6.78
C VAL A 50 12.10 5.92 -6.64
N GLU A 51 13.23 6.57 -6.87
CA GLU A 51 13.35 8.03 -6.88
C GLU A 51 12.42 8.66 -7.92
N LYS A 52 12.43 8.16 -9.18
CA LYS A 52 11.49 8.59 -10.23
C LYS A 52 10.03 8.44 -9.79
N LEU A 53 9.68 7.33 -9.10
CA LEU A 53 8.33 7.12 -8.59
C LEU A 53 7.94 8.19 -7.57
N LEU A 54 8.82 8.50 -6.63
CA LEU A 54 8.60 9.55 -5.63
C LEU A 54 8.47 10.93 -6.30
N GLU A 55 9.34 11.27 -7.24
CA GLU A 55 9.29 12.51 -8.02
C GLU A 55 7.98 12.63 -8.81
N ALA A 56 7.57 11.59 -9.55
CA ALA A 56 6.34 11.58 -10.34
C ALA A 56 5.09 11.84 -9.48
N LYS A 57 5.12 11.45 -8.20
CA LYS A 57 4.06 11.70 -7.23
C LYS A 57 4.17 13.04 -6.50
N GLY A 58 5.28 13.76 -6.64
CA GLY A 58 5.59 14.91 -5.76
C GLY A 58 5.70 14.50 -4.28
N ARG A 59 6.31 13.34 -4.00
CA ARG A 59 6.41 12.72 -2.67
C ARG A 59 7.85 12.72 -2.20
N GLY A 60 8.08 13.04 -0.92
CA GLY A 60 9.39 12.95 -0.32
C GLY A 60 9.76 11.55 0.15
N ARG A 61 11.05 11.32 0.45
CA ARG A 61 11.61 10.05 0.93
C ARG A 61 11.02 9.55 2.25
N GLN A 62 10.46 10.43 3.06
CA GLN A 62 9.80 10.12 4.35
C GLN A 62 8.50 9.33 4.21
N GLN A 63 8.01 9.13 3.00
CA GLN A 63 6.82 8.35 2.70
C GLN A 63 7.15 7.20 1.73
N PRO A 64 7.90 6.18 2.16
CA PRO A 64 8.33 5.08 1.32
C PRO A 64 7.12 4.34 0.70
N PRO A 65 7.22 3.92 -0.57
CA PRO A 65 6.16 3.13 -1.20
C PRO A 65 6.14 1.71 -0.66
N PRO A 66 4.96 1.07 -0.56
CA PRO A 66 4.85 -0.37 -0.36
C PRO A 66 5.49 -1.15 -1.51
N VAL A 67 5.85 -2.40 -1.23
CA VAL A 67 6.34 -3.38 -2.21
C VAL A 67 5.23 -4.39 -2.50
N LEU A 68 4.85 -4.53 -3.76
CA LEU A 68 3.96 -5.59 -4.21
C LEU A 68 4.75 -6.84 -4.58
N VAL A 69 4.18 -8.01 -4.23
CA VAL A 69 4.77 -9.33 -4.47
C VAL A 69 3.78 -10.27 -5.14
N ALA A 70 4.26 -11.24 -5.90
CA ALA A 70 3.43 -12.25 -6.57
C ALA A 70 3.05 -13.43 -5.66
N GLY A 71 3.70 -13.58 -4.50
CA GLY A 71 3.45 -14.71 -3.61
C GLY A 71 4.08 -14.59 -2.23
N THR A 72 3.64 -15.46 -1.33
CA THR A 72 4.10 -15.49 0.08
C THR A 72 5.57 -15.90 0.24
N SER A 73 6.11 -16.70 -0.68
CA SER A 73 7.54 -17.03 -0.71
C SER A 73 8.41 -15.79 -0.88
N THR A 74 7.95 -14.82 -1.66
CA THR A 74 8.64 -13.54 -1.82
C THR A 74 8.57 -12.71 -0.55
N LEU A 75 7.44 -12.72 0.19
CA LEU A 75 7.36 -12.06 1.50
C LEU A 75 8.46 -12.57 2.43
N ALA A 76 8.63 -13.90 2.54
CA ALA A 76 9.67 -14.50 3.39
C ALA A 76 11.10 -14.07 3.03
N ALA A 77 11.35 -13.76 1.75
CA ALA A 77 12.65 -13.24 1.30
C ALA A 77 12.87 -11.75 1.62
N LEU A 78 11.80 -10.98 1.80
CA LEU A 78 11.88 -9.53 2.01
C LEU A 78 11.89 -9.11 3.47
N VAL A 79 11.41 -9.95 4.40
CA VAL A 79 11.28 -9.63 5.82
C VAL A 79 12.17 -10.50 6.69
N GLN A 80 12.47 -10.04 7.89
CA GLN A 80 13.34 -10.78 8.84
C GLN A 80 12.66 -12.05 9.35
N GLU A 81 11.38 -11.97 9.63
CA GLU A 81 10.57 -13.02 10.22
C GLU A 81 9.10 -12.78 9.86
N ILE A 82 8.32 -13.86 9.75
CA ILE A 82 6.87 -13.80 9.58
C ILE A 82 6.25 -14.38 10.86
N PRO A 83 5.74 -13.54 11.79
CA PRO A 83 5.06 -14.01 12.99
C PRO A 83 3.79 -14.79 12.66
N GLU A 84 3.39 -15.75 13.51
CA GLU A 84 2.18 -16.58 13.33
C GLU A 84 0.90 -15.74 13.09
N ALA A 85 0.76 -14.62 13.80
CA ALA A 85 -0.37 -13.70 13.59
C ALA A 85 -0.38 -13.10 12.17
N VAL A 86 0.80 -12.82 11.59
CA VAL A 86 0.95 -12.35 10.21
C VAL A 86 0.65 -13.47 9.22
N GLU A 87 1.07 -14.71 9.49
CA GLU A 87 0.72 -15.87 8.65
C GLU A 87 -0.80 -16.05 8.54
N ARG A 88 -1.54 -15.90 9.67
CA ARG A 88 -3.00 -15.96 9.67
C ARG A 88 -3.64 -14.82 8.87
N LEU A 89 -3.14 -13.60 8.99
CA LEU A 89 -3.60 -12.44 8.21
C LEU A 89 -3.36 -12.64 6.72
N VAL A 90 -2.19 -13.15 6.35
CA VAL A 90 -1.84 -13.46 4.95
C VAL A 90 -2.72 -14.56 4.39
N ALA A 91 -2.99 -15.62 5.16
CA ALA A 91 -3.87 -16.72 4.73
C ALA A 91 -5.31 -16.24 4.46
N GLU A 92 -5.80 -15.26 5.20
CA GLU A 92 -7.17 -14.74 5.04
C GLU A 92 -7.26 -13.64 3.98
N PHE A 93 -6.32 -12.69 3.95
CA PHE A 93 -6.45 -11.45 3.17
C PHE A 93 -5.55 -11.37 1.94
N TRP A 94 -4.70 -12.36 1.65
CA TRP A 94 -3.87 -12.39 0.46
C TRP A 94 -4.22 -13.56 -0.46
N PRO A 95 -4.28 -13.32 -1.77
CA PRO A 95 -4.12 -12.02 -2.45
C PRO A 95 -5.29 -11.07 -2.14
N GLY A 96 -4.98 -9.79 -1.94
CA GLY A 96 -6.02 -8.80 -1.61
C GLY A 96 -5.52 -7.46 -1.07
N GLY A 97 -6.42 -6.73 -0.41
CA GLY A 97 -6.25 -5.34 -0.02
C GLY A 97 -5.54 -5.10 1.32
N LEU A 98 -4.77 -6.06 1.86
CA LEU A 98 -3.99 -5.89 3.08
C LEU A 98 -2.52 -5.61 2.78
N THR A 99 -2.01 -4.51 3.31
CA THR A 99 -0.59 -4.15 3.32
C THR A 99 -0.05 -4.28 4.73
N ILE A 100 1.05 -5.01 4.91
CA ILE A 100 1.64 -5.31 6.22
C ILE A 100 3.04 -4.72 6.31
N VAL A 101 3.31 -3.92 7.34
CA VAL A 101 4.64 -3.38 7.64
C VAL A 101 5.36 -4.31 8.59
N LEU A 102 6.55 -4.75 8.20
CA LEU A 102 7.42 -5.64 8.96
C LEU A 102 8.88 -5.15 8.93
N PRO A 103 9.74 -5.59 9.84
CA PRO A 103 11.18 -5.39 9.73
C PRO A 103 11.71 -6.00 8.43
N ALA A 104 12.39 -5.18 7.62
CA ALA A 104 12.97 -5.63 6.36
C ALA A 104 14.18 -6.55 6.60
N GLN A 105 14.41 -7.49 5.69
CA GLN A 105 15.60 -8.34 5.71
C GLN A 105 16.86 -7.47 5.54
N PRO A 106 17.79 -7.44 6.53
CA PRO A 106 18.92 -6.51 6.50
C PRO A 106 19.92 -6.72 5.36
N SER A 107 19.92 -7.92 4.75
CA SER A 107 20.81 -8.26 3.63
C SER A 107 20.36 -7.68 2.29
N LEU A 108 19.15 -7.10 2.21
CA LEU A 108 18.64 -6.53 0.96
C LEU A 108 19.31 -5.19 0.66
N SER A 109 19.89 -5.10 -0.53
CA SER A 109 20.47 -3.86 -1.07
C SER A 109 19.42 -3.12 -1.90
N TRP A 110 18.52 -2.41 -1.24
CA TRP A 110 17.52 -1.54 -1.86
C TRP A 110 17.44 -0.17 -1.18
N ASP A 111 16.83 0.79 -1.84
CA ASP A 111 16.55 2.11 -1.28
C ASP A 111 15.10 2.50 -1.64
N LEU A 112 14.19 2.27 -0.71
CA LEU A 112 12.78 2.62 -0.84
C LEU A 112 12.45 4.00 -0.22
N GLY A 113 13.44 4.74 0.24
CA GLY A 113 13.30 5.96 1.04
C GLY A 113 13.59 5.74 2.51
N ASP A 114 13.05 6.60 3.38
CA ASP A 114 13.33 6.60 4.83
C ASP A 114 12.50 5.54 5.55
N THR A 115 12.79 4.26 5.28
CA THR A 115 12.03 3.11 5.78
C THR A 115 12.29 2.77 7.24
N ARG A 116 13.37 3.30 7.83
CA ARG A 116 13.82 2.99 9.20
C ARG A 116 14.00 1.48 9.45
N GLY A 117 14.42 0.74 8.41
CA GLY A 117 14.63 -0.70 8.47
C GLY A 117 13.36 -1.54 8.40
N THR A 118 12.26 -0.98 7.93
CA THR A 118 10.99 -1.69 7.70
C THR A 118 10.63 -1.76 6.23
N VAL A 119 9.68 -2.60 5.88
CA VAL A 119 9.07 -2.67 4.55
C VAL A 119 7.58 -2.92 4.66
N ALA A 120 6.79 -2.23 3.88
CA ALA A 120 5.37 -2.47 3.70
C ALA A 120 5.19 -3.42 2.51
N VAL A 121 4.58 -4.60 2.70
CA VAL A 121 4.43 -5.62 1.65
C VAL A 121 2.97 -5.95 1.44
N ARG A 122 2.58 -6.20 0.19
CA ARG A 122 1.23 -6.64 -0.19
C ARG A 122 1.27 -7.59 -1.38
N MET A 123 0.37 -8.58 -1.41
CA MET A 123 0.06 -9.39 -2.58
C MET A 123 -1.30 -8.95 -3.15
N PRO A 124 -1.36 -8.29 -4.32
CA PRO A 124 -2.62 -7.82 -4.89
C PRO A 124 -3.46 -8.98 -5.45
N ALA A 125 -4.80 -8.84 -5.49
CA ALA A 125 -5.68 -9.86 -6.07
C ALA A 125 -5.95 -9.67 -7.58
N GLN A 126 -5.33 -8.70 -8.24
CA GLN A 126 -5.55 -8.39 -9.64
C GLN A 126 -4.62 -9.20 -10.55
N ARG A 127 -5.18 -9.96 -11.50
CA ARG A 127 -4.45 -10.90 -12.36
C ARG A 127 -3.30 -10.26 -13.14
N ILE A 128 -3.53 -9.10 -13.78
CA ILE A 128 -2.50 -8.40 -14.59
C ILE A 128 -1.33 -7.97 -13.69
N ALA A 129 -1.63 -7.48 -12.48
CA ALA A 129 -0.59 -7.12 -11.52
C ALA A 129 0.23 -8.34 -11.08
N LEU A 130 -0.42 -9.47 -10.78
CA LEU A 130 0.27 -10.70 -10.39
C LEU A 130 1.16 -11.24 -11.51
N GLU A 131 0.64 -11.33 -12.73
CA GLU A 131 1.42 -11.77 -13.90
C GLU A 131 2.64 -10.87 -14.14
N LEU A 132 2.51 -9.55 -14.00
CA LEU A 132 3.65 -8.64 -14.14
C LEU A 132 4.69 -8.86 -13.03
N LEU A 133 4.23 -9.02 -11.76
CA LEU A 133 5.09 -9.30 -10.62
C LEU A 133 5.83 -10.63 -10.72
N GLU A 134 5.20 -11.66 -11.30
CA GLU A 134 5.85 -12.96 -11.57
C GLU A 134 7.02 -12.82 -12.56
N GLU A 135 6.88 -11.95 -13.56
CA GLU A 135 7.91 -11.73 -14.58
C GLU A 135 9.00 -10.75 -14.17
N THR A 136 8.67 -9.73 -13.36
CA THR A 136 9.60 -8.64 -12.99
C THR A 136 10.21 -8.80 -11.61
N GLY A 137 9.60 -9.59 -10.74
CA GLY A 137 9.89 -9.60 -9.31
C GLY A 137 9.17 -8.47 -8.55
N PRO A 138 9.59 -8.21 -7.30
CA PRO A 138 8.96 -7.22 -6.43
C PRO A 138 9.01 -5.80 -7.01
N LEU A 139 7.87 -5.10 -6.97
CA LEU A 139 7.75 -3.72 -7.43
C LEU A 139 7.40 -2.78 -6.27
N ALA A 140 8.08 -1.64 -6.20
CA ALA A 140 7.67 -0.52 -5.37
C ALA A 140 6.45 0.13 -6.03
N VAL A 141 5.31 0.17 -5.34
CA VAL A 141 4.04 0.62 -5.93
C VAL A 141 3.34 1.60 -4.99
N SER A 142 2.87 2.70 -5.55
CA SER A 142 1.99 3.64 -4.86
C SER A 142 0.73 3.88 -5.69
N SER A 143 -0.35 4.40 -5.09
CA SER A 143 -1.53 4.81 -5.87
C SER A 143 -1.16 5.77 -7.01
N ALA A 144 -1.76 5.59 -8.19
CA ALA A 144 -1.43 6.35 -9.42
C ALA A 144 -2.08 7.75 -9.42
N ASN A 145 -1.69 8.60 -8.45
CA ASN A 145 -2.16 9.98 -8.29
C ASN A 145 -1.03 10.88 -7.80
N LEU A 146 -1.13 12.17 -8.00
CA LEU A 146 -0.29 13.16 -7.32
C LEU A 146 -0.59 13.14 -5.81
N THR A 147 0.42 13.40 -4.98
CA THR A 147 0.26 13.45 -3.52
C THR A 147 -0.79 14.49 -3.14
N GLY A 148 -1.74 14.10 -2.27
CA GLY A 148 -2.84 14.97 -1.85
C GLY A 148 -4.07 14.95 -2.78
N GLN A 149 -3.99 14.32 -3.96
CA GLN A 149 -5.13 14.13 -4.85
C GLN A 149 -5.81 12.77 -4.61
N PRO A 150 -7.08 12.61 -4.98
CA PRO A 150 -7.76 11.31 -4.93
C PRO A 150 -7.02 10.24 -5.74
N SER A 151 -7.06 9.00 -5.26
CA SER A 151 -6.47 7.86 -5.98
C SER A 151 -7.17 7.62 -7.32
N ALA A 152 -6.40 7.29 -8.36
CA ALA A 152 -6.97 6.99 -9.68
C ALA A 152 -7.77 5.67 -9.64
N VAL A 153 -9.02 5.73 -10.11
CA VAL A 153 -9.92 4.59 -10.25
C VAL A 153 -10.13 4.19 -11.71
N THR A 154 -9.65 5.01 -12.63
CA THR A 154 -9.59 4.75 -14.08
C THR A 154 -8.20 5.08 -14.60
N ILE A 155 -7.89 4.58 -15.79
CA ILE A 155 -6.62 4.89 -16.44
C ILE A 155 -6.52 6.38 -16.81
N ASP A 156 -7.63 6.99 -17.22
CA ASP A 156 -7.68 8.42 -17.56
C ASP A 156 -7.30 9.29 -16.35
N ASN A 157 -7.82 8.96 -15.15
CA ASN A 157 -7.43 9.66 -13.93
C ASN A 157 -5.92 9.60 -13.68
N ALA A 158 -5.31 8.44 -13.91
CA ALA A 158 -3.87 8.27 -13.73
C ALA A 158 -3.08 9.03 -14.81
N LEU A 159 -3.56 8.99 -16.06
CA LEU A 159 -2.93 9.67 -17.19
C LEU A 159 -2.96 11.19 -17.02
N ASP A 160 -4.09 11.75 -16.59
CA ASP A 160 -4.24 13.19 -16.34
C ASP A 160 -3.28 13.71 -15.27
N MET A 161 -3.00 12.90 -14.23
CA MET A 161 -2.14 13.29 -13.12
C MET A 161 -0.65 13.00 -13.35
N LEU A 162 -0.31 11.89 -14.00
CA LEU A 162 1.08 11.42 -14.11
C LEU A 162 1.68 11.61 -15.50
N GLY A 163 0.86 11.67 -16.56
CA GLY A 163 1.26 12.03 -17.93
C GLY A 163 2.53 11.32 -18.42
N ASP A 164 3.47 12.08 -18.94
CA ASP A 164 4.72 11.57 -19.52
C ASP A 164 5.77 11.14 -18.47
N SER A 165 5.48 11.28 -17.15
CA SER A 165 6.34 10.72 -16.09
C SER A 165 6.30 9.19 -16.05
N VAL A 166 5.29 8.57 -16.66
CA VAL A 166 5.08 7.13 -16.75
C VAL A 166 5.28 6.66 -18.17
N SER A 167 6.02 5.58 -18.38
CA SER A 167 6.36 5.08 -19.73
C SER A 167 5.28 4.19 -20.34
N VAL A 168 4.46 3.51 -19.52
CA VAL A 168 3.44 2.56 -19.97
C VAL A 168 2.24 2.61 -19.05
N TYR A 169 1.04 2.59 -19.63
CA TYR A 169 -0.23 2.53 -18.94
C TYR A 169 -0.98 1.26 -19.33
N LEU A 170 -1.31 0.40 -18.37
CA LEU A 170 -2.11 -0.81 -18.54
C LEU A 170 -3.55 -0.52 -18.08
N ASP A 171 -4.49 -0.43 -19.02
CA ASP A 171 -5.89 -0.16 -18.75
C ASP A 171 -6.65 -1.45 -18.44
N GLY A 172 -6.95 -1.69 -17.19
CA GLY A 172 -7.77 -2.80 -16.69
C GLY A 172 -9.24 -2.44 -16.45
N GLY A 173 -9.69 -1.29 -16.95
CA GLY A 173 -11.04 -0.78 -16.72
C GLY A 173 -11.18 -0.05 -15.39
N TYR A 174 -12.41 0.05 -14.89
CA TYR A 174 -12.70 0.72 -13.63
C TYR A 174 -12.21 -0.12 -12.42
N SER A 175 -11.55 0.52 -11.47
CA SER A 175 -11.12 -0.13 -10.23
C SER A 175 -12.30 -0.53 -9.36
N ILE A 176 -12.42 -1.84 -9.05
CA ILE A 176 -13.63 -2.45 -8.48
C ILE A 176 -14.02 -1.81 -7.14
N THR A 177 -13.07 -1.62 -6.23
CA THR A 177 -13.36 -1.08 -4.91
C THR A 177 -13.25 0.44 -4.84
N GLY A 178 -12.34 1.04 -5.61
CA GLY A 178 -12.03 2.47 -5.54
C GLY A 178 -11.45 2.92 -4.18
N VAL A 179 -11.25 1.98 -3.27
CA VAL A 179 -10.74 2.22 -1.92
C VAL A 179 -9.33 1.66 -1.81
N ALA A 180 -8.42 2.42 -1.20
CA ALA A 180 -7.03 1.99 -1.03
C ALA A 180 -6.90 0.80 -0.07
N SER A 181 -5.74 0.12 -0.11
CA SER A 181 -5.44 -0.98 0.82
C SER A 181 -5.43 -0.53 2.27
N THR A 182 -5.83 -1.39 3.18
CA THR A 182 -5.60 -1.23 4.61
C THR A 182 -4.13 -1.47 4.91
N ILE A 183 -3.51 -0.61 5.72
CA ILE A 183 -2.10 -0.73 6.10
C ILE A 183 -2.03 -0.95 7.61
N ILE A 184 -1.35 -2.02 8.00
CA ILE A 184 -1.08 -2.34 9.41
C ILE A 184 0.43 -2.34 9.68
N ASP A 185 0.80 -1.94 10.89
CA ASP A 185 2.16 -2.07 11.43
C ASP A 185 2.21 -3.28 12.37
N ALA A 186 2.91 -4.31 11.95
CA ALA A 186 3.13 -5.53 12.70
C ALA A 186 4.60 -5.67 13.17
N THR A 187 5.37 -4.59 13.12
CA THR A 187 6.80 -4.61 13.45
C THR A 187 7.09 -5.02 14.88
N SER A 188 6.19 -4.71 15.83
CA SER A 188 6.34 -5.07 17.26
C SER A 188 6.17 -6.56 17.52
N LEU A 189 5.59 -7.32 16.58
CA LEU A 189 5.50 -8.78 16.67
C LEU A 189 6.83 -9.49 16.44
N VAL A 190 7.80 -8.79 15.82
CA VAL A 190 9.16 -9.32 15.58
C VAL A 190 10.08 -8.82 16.67
N THR A 191 10.56 -9.71 17.53
CA THR A 191 11.44 -9.36 18.66
C THR A 191 12.79 -8.91 18.14
N ARG A 192 13.15 -7.64 18.33
CA ARG A 192 14.51 -7.16 18.09
C ARG A 192 15.41 -7.56 19.26
N ARG A 193 16.60 -8.11 18.95
CA ARG A 193 17.62 -8.42 19.97
C ARG A 193 17.97 -7.14 20.74
N GLY A 194 17.56 -7.07 22.01
CA GLY A 194 17.92 -5.98 22.93
C GLY A 194 16.77 -5.00 23.28
N GLU A 195 15.63 -5.05 22.61
CA GLU A 195 14.42 -4.35 23.05
C GLU A 195 13.63 -5.26 24.00
N LYS A 196 13.67 -4.94 25.30
CA LYS A 196 12.82 -5.56 26.31
C LYS A 196 11.58 -4.70 26.51
N ASP A 197 10.41 -5.39 26.58
CA ASP A 197 9.22 -4.94 27.30
C ASP A 197 8.16 -4.09 26.56
N ALA A 198 8.12 -4.00 25.24
CA ALA A 198 6.89 -3.58 24.59
C ALA A 198 5.99 -4.80 24.36
N GLU A 199 4.75 -4.75 24.88
CA GLU A 199 3.75 -5.77 24.53
C GLU A 199 3.56 -5.81 23.02
N PRO A 200 3.55 -7.01 22.39
CA PRO A 200 3.35 -7.13 20.96
C PRO A 200 1.96 -6.61 20.57
N ARG A 201 1.90 -5.63 19.70
CA ARG A 201 0.66 -4.98 19.24
C ARG A 201 0.72 -4.75 17.73
N VAL A 202 -0.43 -4.85 17.08
CA VAL A 202 -0.61 -4.49 15.67
C VAL A 202 -1.39 -3.19 15.60
N ARG A 203 -0.86 -2.19 14.89
CA ARG A 203 -1.51 -0.90 14.70
C ARG A 203 -2.06 -0.76 13.30
N VAL A 204 -3.24 -0.19 13.16
CA VAL A 204 -3.78 0.23 11.86
C VAL A 204 -3.21 1.61 11.54
N LEU A 205 -2.32 1.67 10.54
CA LEU A 205 -1.74 2.93 10.06
C LEU A 205 -2.67 3.66 9.08
N ARG A 206 -3.47 2.90 8.33
CA ARG A 206 -4.49 3.42 7.42
C ARG A 206 -5.60 2.38 7.29
N GLU A 207 -6.82 2.76 7.57
CA GLU A 207 -7.98 1.95 7.25
C GLU A 207 -8.31 2.10 5.76
N GLY A 208 -8.64 1.00 5.11
CA GLY A 208 -8.93 0.89 3.69
C GLY A 208 -10.02 -0.16 3.45
N VAL A 209 -9.86 -0.99 2.41
CA VAL A 209 -10.87 -2.00 2.03
C VAL A 209 -11.12 -3.08 3.09
N ILE A 210 -10.17 -3.32 3.99
CA ILE A 210 -10.32 -4.26 5.11
C ILE A 210 -10.56 -3.43 6.36
N LEU A 211 -11.75 -3.60 6.93
CA LEU A 211 -12.16 -2.86 8.10
C LEU A 211 -11.59 -3.47 9.39
N ARG A 212 -11.41 -2.65 10.41
CA ARG A 212 -10.86 -3.04 11.70
C ARG A 212 -11.57 -4.25 12.36
N PRO A 213 -12.92 -4.41 12.31
CA PRO A 213 -13.57 -5.61 12.84
C PRO A 213 -13.05 -6.91 12.24
N ALA A 214 -12.81 -6.98 10.91
CA ALA A 214 -12.27 -8.16 10.26
C ALA A 214 -10.81 -8.46 10.71
N LEU A 215 -10.00 -7.42 10.94
CA LEU A 215 -8.66 -7.58 11.54
C LEU A 215 -8.75 -8.10 12.98
N ARG A 216 -9.72 -7.61 13.76
CA ARG A 216 -9.94 -7.99 15.17
C ARG A 216 -10.32 -9.47 15.29
N GLU A 217 -11.08 -10.03 14.35
CA GLU A 217 -11.44 -11.46 14.33
C GLU A 217 -10.19 -12.37 14.29
N ILE A 218 -9.13 -11.94 13.59
CA ILE A 218 -7.90 -12.73 13.46
C ILE A 218 -6.88 -12.41 14.54
N LEU A 219 -6.74 -11.13 14.88
CA LEU A 219 -5.71 -10.65 15.79
C LEU A 219 -6.11 -10.67 17.25
N GLY A 220 -7.41 -10.61 17.55
CA GLY A 220 -7.90 -10.49 18.95
C GLY A 220 -7.27 -9.31 19.67
N ASP A 221 -6.72 -9.57 20.84
CA ASP A 221 -6.09 -8.56 21.71
C ASP A 221 -4.77 -8.01 21.17
N LEU A 222 -4.19 -8.63 20.15
CA LEU A 222 -2.97 -8.09 19.48
C LEU A 222 -3.27 -6.81 18.70
N LEU A 223 -4.51 -6.58 18.26
CA LEU A 223 -4.86 -5.36 17.55
C LEU A 223 -5.06 -4.22 18.57
N GLU A 224 -4.32 -3.13 18.40
CA GLU A 224 -4.54 -1.91 19.20
C GLU A 224 -5.99 -1.41 19.06
N ASP A 225 -6.53 -0.88 20.13
CA ASP A 225 -7.82 -0.21 20.11
C ASP A 225 -7.74 1.09 19.30
N ASP A 226 -8.88 1.61 18.88
CA ASP A 226 -8.92 2.90 18.23
C ASP A 226 -8.36 3.96 19.19
N PRO A 227 -7.58 4.92 18.70
CA PRO A 227 -7.26 6.08 19.50
C PRO A 227 -8.59 6.71 19.96
N VAL A 228 -8.76 6.81 21.27
CA VAL A 228 -9.95 7.45 21.87
C VAL A 228 -10.01 8.86 21.31
N ASP A 229 -11.07 9.19 20.58
CA ASP A 229 -11.30 10.56 20.12
C ASP A 229 -11.72 11.41 21.34
N ASP A 230 -10.73 12.05 21.98
CA ASP A 230 -10.94 12.92 23.14
C ASP A 230 -11.87 14.12 22.87
N ARG A 231 -12.44 14.21 21.67
CA ARG A 231 -13.37 15.29 21.31
C ARG A 231 -14.81 15.07 21.80
N GLU A 232 -15.18 13.84 22.18
CA GLU A 232 -16.51 13.57 22.76
C GLU A 232 -16.60 13.75 24.29
N ALA A 233 -15.47 13.98 24.97
CA ALA A 233 -15.43 14.14 26.42
C ALA A 233 -15.63 15.59 26.92
N GLY A 234 -15.99 16.53 26.08
CA GLY A 234 -15.98 17.97 26.41
C GLY A 234 -17.26 18.75 26.18
N GLU A 235 -18.44 18.23 26.50
CA GLU A 235 -19.61 19.08 26.79
C GLU A 235 -19.98 19.01 28.29
N PRO A 236 -19.64 20.02 29.10
CA PRO A 236 -20.29 20.18 30.41
C PRO A 236 -21.73 20.62 30.16
N ALA A 237 -22.67 19.84 30.68
CA ALA A 237 -24.07 20.21 30.75
C ALA A 237 -24.20 21.65 31.29
N GLY A 238 -24.68 22.55 30.45
CA GLY A 238 -25.01 23.91 30.82
C GLY A 238 -26.12 23.91 31.84
N ASP A 239 -25.80 24.35 33.06
CA ASP A 239 -26.71 24.60 34.18
C ASP A 239 -27.56 25.83 33.82
N ASP A 240 -28.76 25.58 33.31
CA ASP A 240 -29.78 26.59 33.07
C ASP A 240 -30.59 26.81 34.39
N ALA A 241 -30.07 27.66 35.24
CA ALA A 241 -30.82 28.16 36.39
C ALA A 241 -30.47 29.66 36.57
N ASN A 242 -31.21 30.56 35.92
CA ASN A 242 -31.62 31.80 36.57
C ASN A 242 -32.70 32.54 35.77
N ALA A 243 -33.93 32.43 36.24
CA ALA A 243 -34.98 33.38 35.91
C ALA A 243 -34.90 34.54 36.92
N PRO A 244 -35.04 35.81 36.49
CA PRO A 244 -35.40 36.86 37.40
C PRO A 244 -36.93 37.14 37.38
N GLU A 245 -37.51 37.03 38.54
CA GLU A 245 -38.82 37.61 38.89
C GLU A 245 -38.73 39.15 38.89
N SER A 246 -39.82 39.73 38.40
CA SER A 246 -40.52 40.97 38.81
C SER A 246 -39.74 42.29 39.00
N ALA A 247 -40.10 43.31 38.26
CA ALA A 247 -40.93 44.49 38.68
C ALA A 247 -41.22 45.40 37.48
#